data_bedbff2a7c938decafb4216dd15fecae
#
_entry.id   bedbff2a7c938decafb4216dd15fecae
#
_cell.length_a   1.000
_cell.length_b   1.000
_cell.length_c   1.000
_cell.angle_alpha   90.00
_cell.angle_beta   90.00
_cell.angle_gamma   90.00
#
_symmetry.space_group_name_H-M   'P 1'
#
loop_
_entity.id
_entity.type
_entity.pdbx_description
1 polymer ?
#
loop_
_entity_poly.entity_id
_entity_poly.type
_entity_poly.pdbx_seq_one_letter_code
_entity_poly.pdbx_strand_id
1 'polypeptide(L)'
;MTLGAGRGRDGTVMVLTLGTGIGTAIFVDGRLLPNTELGHLEVRGMEAEHRAAAKVRADRGLGWAEWAAAVNEVLAAYHAPLWPDVFIVGGGVTENWEHFGPLLTSRAEIVPAHFRNDAGMIGAAMAAASMADLSAAP
;
A
#
# COMPACT_ATOMS: atom_id res chain seq x y z
N MET A 1 8.87 -1.37 -12.04
CA MET A 1 8.93 -0.32 -11.02
C MET A 1 10.29 0.35 -11.06
N THR A 2 10.36 1.66 -11.18
CA THR A 2 11.60 2.39 -11.43
C THR A 2 12.09 3.24 -10.26
N LEU A 3 11.24 3.47 -9.25
CA LEU A 3 11.53 4.35 -8.12
C LEU A 3 11.18 3.67 -6.80
N GLY A 4 11.82 4.12 -5.73
CA GLY A 4 11.51 3.71 -4.37
C GLY A 4 11.97 2.29 -4.03
N ALA A 5 11.35 1.72 -3.00
CA ALA A 5 11.68 0.41 -2.45
C ALA A 5 11.45 -0.75 -3.42
N GLY A 6 10.61 -0.54 -4.45
CA GLY A 6 10.31 -1.56 -5.45
C GLY A 6 11.31 -1.67 -6.58
N ARG A 7 12.31 -0.78 -6.63
CA ARG A 7 13.29 -0.79 -7.71
C ARG A 7 14.04 -2.12 -7.76
N GLY A 8 14.09 -2.73 -8.94
CA GLY A 8 14.80 -3.98 -9.17
C GLY A 8 14.12 -5.22 -8.60
N ARG A 9 12.90 -5.11 -8.10
CA ARG A 9 12.16 -6.26 -7.60
C ARG A 9 11.32 -6.87 -8.71
N ASP A 10 11.50 -8.16 -8.93
CA ASP A 10 10.67 -8.96 -9.81
C ASP A 10 9.53 -9.60 -9.01
N GLY A 11 8.60 -10.24 -9.70
CA GLY A 11 7.43 -10.86 -9.07
C GLY A 11 6.32 -9.86 -8.81
N THR A 12 5.46 -10.17 -7.85
CA THR A 12 4.30 -9.34 -7.51
C THR A 12 4.61 -8.43 -6.34
N VAL A 13 4.56 -7.13 -6.59
CA VAL A 13 4.79 -6.09 -5.59
C VAL A 13 3.50 -5.32 -5.38
N MET A 14 3.05 -5.22 -4.15
CA MET A 14 1.88 -4.42 -3.82
C MET A 14 2.30 -3.20 -3.00
N VAL A 15 1.97 -2.03 -3.52
CA VAL A 15 2.20 -0.76 -2.82
C VAL A 15 0.92 -0.34 -2.13
N LEU A 16 1.03 -0.01 -0.84
CA LEU A 16 -0.07 0.58 -0.07
C LEU A 16 0.35 1.97 0.39
N THR A 17 -0.49 2.96 0.15
CA THR A 17 -0.32 4.27 0.76
C THR A 17 -1.39 4.45 1.83
N LEU A 18 -0.97 4.71 3.06
CA LEU A 18 -1.84 4.88 4.21
C LEU A 18 -1.93 6.37 4.53
N GLY A 19 -3.06 6.97 4.22
CA GLY A 19 -3.29 8.40 4.40
C GLY A 19 -4.74 8.68 4.77
N THR A 20 -5.40 9.59 4.06
CA THR A 20 -6.83 9.87 4.22
C THR A 20 -7.67 8.63 3.90
N GLY A 21 -7.24 7.86 2.92
CA GLY A 21 -7.76 6.55 2.57
C GLY A 21 -6.62 5.56 2.45
N ILE A 22 -6.86 4.45 1.77
CA ILE A 22 -5.82 3.49 1.38
C ILE A 22 -5.72 3.49 -0.14
N GLY A 23 -4.58 3.96 -0.65
CA GLY A 23 -4.24 3.82 -2.06
C GLY A 23 -3.50 2.50 -2.27
N THR A 24 -3.73 1.86 -3.40
CA THR A 24 -3.05 0.62 -3.75
C THR A 24 -2.55 0.63 -5.18
N ALA A 25 -1.43 -0.03 -5.42
CA ALA A 25 -0.92 -0.29 -6.76
C ALA A 25 -0.26 -1.66 -6.75
N ILE A 26 -0.49 -2.43 -7.79
CA ILE A 26 0.08 -3.77 -7.94
C ILE A 26 0.99 -3.76 -9.16
N PHE A 27 2.20 -4.26 -8.98
CA PHE A 27 3.16 -4.43 -10.07
C PHE A 27 3.49 -5.91 -10.23
N VAL A 28 3.53 -6.36 -11.47
CA VAL A 28 3.95 -7.72 -11.81
C VAL A 28 5.16 -7.59 -12.71
N ASP A 29 6.31 -8.06 -12.23
CA ASP A 29 7.60 -7.95 -12.93
C ASP A 29 7.89 -6.52 -13.41
N GLY A 30 7.62 -5.55 -12.54
CA GLY A 30 7.85 -4.13 -12.79
C GLY A 30 6.76 -3.42 -13.59
N ARG A 31 5.70 -4.12 -13.97
CA ARG A 31 4.58 -3.54 -14.74
C ARG A 31 3.36 -3.32 -13.87
N LEU A 32 2.81 -2.12 -13.95
CA LEU A 32 1.60 -1.77 -13.20
C LEU A 32 0.38 -2.54 -13.72
N LEU A 33 -0.33 -3.18 -12.81
CA LEU A 33 -1.66 -3.73 -13.08
C LEU A 33 -2.66 -2.56 -12.99
N PRO A 34 -3.32 -2.17 -14.09
CA PRO A 34 -4.16 -0.99 -14.11
C PRO A 34 -5.51 -1.21 -13.41
N ASN A 35 -6.12 -0.10 -12.98
CA ASN A 35 -7.50 -0.04 -12.50
C ASN A 35 -7.80 -0.89 -11.26
N THR A 36 -6.89 -0.87 -10.28
CA THR A 36 -7.14 -1.51 -8.98
C THR A 36 -7.53 -0.47 -7.93
N GLU A 37 -8.56 -0.76 -7.16
CA GLU A 37 -9.08 0.10 -6.08
C GLU A 37 -9.33 -0.74 -4.83
N LEU A 38 -8.25 -1.35 -4.32
CA LEU A 38 -8.36 -2.29 -3.22
C LEU A 38 -8.59 -1.65 -1.85
N GLY A 39 -8.45 -0.33 -1.74
CA GLY A 39 -8.86 0.40 -0.54
C GLY A 39 -10.33 0.24 -0.20
N HIS A 40 -11.16 -0.05 -1.21
CA HIS A 40 -12.59 -0.29 -1.05
C HIS A 40 -12.93 -1.75 -0.78
N LEU A 41 -11.94 -2.66 -0.75
CA LEU A 41 -12.18 -4.06 -0.42
C LEU A 41 -12.76 -4.17 0.99
N GLU A 42 -13.85 -4.93 1.12
CA GLU A 42 -14.46 -5.17 2.41
C GLU A 42 -13.62 -6.16 3.24
N VAL A 43 -13.25 -5.73 4.44
CA VAL A 43 -12.49 -6.53 5.39
C VAL A 43 -13.29 -6.57 6.68
N ARG A 44 -13.78 -7.75 7.05
CA ARG A 44 -14.60 -7.96 8.25
C ARG A 44 -15.80 -7.00 8.34
N GLY A 45 -16.50 -6.82 7.22
CA GLY A 45 -17.72 -6.01 7.16
C GLY A 45 -17.52 -4.52 6.99
N MET A 46 -16.30 -4.06 6.74
CA MET A 46 -15.98 -2.65 6.57
C MET A 46 -14.93 -2.49 5.46
N GLU A 47 -15.05 -1.44 4.65
CA GLU A 47 -14.01 -1.16 3.66
C GLU A 47 -12.64 -1.00 4.31
N ALA A 48 -11.60 -1.53 3.66
CA ALA A 48 -10.24 -1.52 4.20
C ALA A 48 -9.79 -0.13 4.64
N GLU A 49 -10.07 0.90 3.84
CA GLU A 49 -9.66 2.26 4.18
C GLU A 49 -10.39 2.85 5.39
N HIS A 50 -11.64 2.44 5.62
CA HIS A 50 -12.39 2.86 6.80
C HIS A 50 -11.93 2.13 8.06
N ARG A 51 -11.21 1.03 7.89
CA ARG A 51 -10.64 0.25 8.99
C ARG A 51 -9.23 0.69 9.35
N ALA A 52 -8.38 0.96 8.35
CA ALA A 52 -6.94 1.04 8.57
C ALA A 52 -6.22 2.22 7.91
N ALA A 53 -6.93 3.17 7.30
CA ALA A 53 -6.28 4.39 6.83
C ALA A 53 -5.62 5.13 8.00
N ALA A 54 -4.56 5.88 7.74
CA ALA A 54 -3.91 6.67 8.80
C ALA A 54 -4.87 7.67 9.44
N LYS A 55 -5.80 8.22 8.66
CA LYS A 55 -6.85 9.11 9.16
C LYS A 55 -7.70 8.44 10.25
N VAL A 56 -7.99 7.15 10.11
CA VAL A 56 -8.78 6.39 11.10
C VAL A 56 -8.06 6.37 12.45
N ARG A 57 -6.74 6.15 12.44
CA ARG A 57 -5.95 6.20 13.67
C ARG A 57 -6.09 7.56 14.36
N ALA A 58 -5.91 8.63 13.60
CA ALA A 58 -5.99 9.99 14.13
C ALA A 58 -7.39 10.32 14.65
N ASP A 59 -8.43 10.06 13.88
CA ASP A 59 -9.81 10.40 14.22
C ASP A 59 -10.32 9.62 15.43
N ARG A 60 -9.91 8.37 15.58
CA ARG A 60 -10.35 7.50 16.67
C ARG A 60 -9.39 7.47 17.85
N GLY A 61 -8.26 8.17 17.76
CA GLY A 61 -7.28 8.21 18.83
C GLY A 61 -6.64 6.85 19.11
N LEU A 62 -6.45 6.01 18.11
CA LEU A 62 -5.89 4.67 18.29
C LEU A 62 -4.39 4.74 18.56
N GLY A 63 -3.92 3.92 19.48
CA GLY A 63 -2.49 3.70 19.68
C GLY A 63 -1.88 2.99 18.47
N TRP A 64 -0.55 3.04 18.38
CA TRP A 64 0.16 2.42 17.25
C TRP A 64 -0.08 0.91 17.17
N ALA A 65 -0.12 0.22 18.31
CA ALA A 65 -0.37 -1.23 18.34
C ALA A 65 -1.79 -1.58 17.87
N GLU A 66 -2.80 -0.84 18.32
CA GLU A 66 -4.18 -1.05 17.89
C GLU A 66 -4.34 -0.82 16.38
N TRP A 67 -3.76 0.26 15.90
CA TRP A 67 -3.84 0.60 14.48
C TRP A 67 -3.07 -0.42 13.64
N ALA A 68 -1.88 -0.83 14.08
CA ALA A 68 -1.09 -1.85 13.39
C ALA A 68 -1.86 -3.17 13.28
N ALA A 69 -2.63 -3.54 14.31
CA ALA A 69 -3.50 -4.72 14.24
C ALA A 69 -4.53 -4.61 13.12
N ALA A 70 -5.14 -3.44 12.96
CA ALA A 70 -6.09 -3.18 11.87
C ALA A 70 -5.40 -3.24 10.50
N VAL A 71 -4.21 -2.67 10.38
CA VAL A 71 -3.40 -2.75 9.15
C VAL A 71 -3.07 -4.21 8.82
N ASN A 72 -2.71 -5.00 9.83
CA ASN A 72 -2.41 -6.42 9.63
C ASN A 72 -3.61 -7.21 9.10
N GLU A 73 -4.81 -6.88 9.54
CA GLU A 73 -6.04 -7.49 8.99
C GLU A 73 -6.19 -7.18 7.50
N VAL A 74 -5.90 -5.94 7.11
CA VAL A 74 -5.96 -5.52 5.71
C VAL A 74 -4.88 -6.20 4.88
N LEU A 75 -3.65 -6.27 5.39
CA LEU A 75 -2.55 -6.98 4.72
C LEU A 75 -2.90 -8.46 4.50
N ALA A 76 -3.49 -9.12 5.49
CA ALA A 76 -3.92 -10.51 5.37
C ALA A 76 -5.01 -10.67 4.31
N ALA A 77 -5.97 -9.76 4.25
CA ALA A 77 -7.04 -9.78 3.26
C ALA A 77 -6.51 -9.59 1.84
N TYR A 78 -5.49 -8.76 1.65
CA TYR A 78 -4.85 -8.59 0.36
C TYR A 78 -3.96 -9.78 -0.01
N HIS A 79 -3.25 -10.33 0.98
CA HIS A 79 -2.35 -11.45 0.74
C HIS A 79 -3.09 -12.70 0.28
N ALA A 80 -4.25 -12.99 0.84
CA ALA A 80 -4.97 -14.23 0.57
C ALA A 80 -5.26 -14.46 -0.93
N PRO A 81 -5.84 -13.50 -1.67
CA PRO A 81 -6.10 -13.69 -3.10
C PRO A 81 -4.93 -13.36 -4.02
N LEU A 82 -4.05 -12.43 -3.62
CA LEU A 82 -3.02 -11.88 -4.51
C LEU A 82 -1.66 -12.52 -4.32
N TRP A 83 -1.38 -13.02 -3.13
CA TRP A 83 -0.11 -13.66 -2.77
C TRP A 83 1.12 -12.86 -3.22
N PRO A 84 1.24 -11.58 -2.84
CA PRO A 84 2.37 -10.77 -3.27
C PRO A 84 3.68 -11.25 -2.63
N ASP A 85 4.79 -10.97 -3.30
CA ASP A 85 6.12 -11.24 -2.76
C ASP A 85 6.52 -10.18 -1.74
N VAL A 86 6.09 -8.94 -1.95
CA VAL A 86 6.41 -7.83 -1.05
C VAL A 86 5.28 -6.81 -0.99
N PHE A 87 5.06 -6.28 0.22
CA PHE A 87 4.26 -5.07 0.44
C PHE A 87 5.19 -3.89 0.66
N ILE A 88 4.99 -2.83 -0.09
CA ILE A 88 5.68 -1.55 0.12
C ILE A 88 4.66 -0.60 0.75
N VAL A 89 4.95 -0.12 1.95
CA VAL A 89 4.05 0.77 2.69
C VAL A 89 4.54 2.20 2.60
N GLY A 90 3.67 3.08 2.11
CA GLY A 90 3.96 4.49 1.93
C GLY A 90 2.90 5.37 2.58
N GLY A 91 2.98 6.68 2.29
CA GLY A 91 2.14 7.71 2.88
C GLY A 91 2.86 8.46 3.99
N GLY A 92 2.31 9.60 4.38
CA GLY A 92 2.93 10.47 5.39
C GLY A 92 3.15 9.79 6.74
N VAL A 93 2.33 8.81 7.08
CA VAL A 93 2.45 8.05 8.34
C VAL A 93 3.76 7.29 8.45
N THR A 94 4.44 7.03 7.33
CA THR A 94 5.72 6.31 7.34
C THR A 94 6.84 7.13 7.99
N GLU A 95 6.65 8.41 8.23
CA GLU A 95 7.56 9.20 9.08
C GLU A 95 7.64 8.60 10.49
N ASN A 96 6.62 7.90 10.92
CA ASN A 96 6.54 7.22 12.23
C ASN A 96 6.77 5.72 12.10
N TRP A 97 7.49 5.29 11.08
CA TRP A 97 7.70 3.86 10.79
C TRP A 97 8.20 3.07 12.01
N GLU A 98 9.09 3.65 12.80
CA GLU A 98 9.66 3.01 13.97
C GLU A 98 8.60 2.63 15.02
N HIS A 99 7.45 3.30 15.02
CA HIS A 99 6.37 3.05 15.98
C HIS A 99 5.42 1.94 15.55
N PHE A 100 5.29 1.67 14.26
CA PHE A 100 4.32 0.68 13.79
C PHE A 100 4.89 -0.35 12.81
N GLY A 101 5.92 0.00 12.05
CA GLY A 101 6.50 -0.92 11.07
C GLY A 101 6.87 -2.28 11.65
N PRO A 102 7.60 -2.31 12.79
CA PRO A 102 7.95 -3.58 13.43
C PRO A 102 6.76 -4.40 13.93
N LEU A 103 5.58 -3.79 14.05
CA LEU A 103 4.35 -4.45 14.50
C LEU A 103 3.56 -5.05 13.35
N LEU A 104 3.92 -4.74 12.10
CA LEU A 104 3.25 -5.28 10.93
C LEU A 104 3.70 -6.72 10.67
N THR A 105 2.75 -7.57 10.31
CA THR A 105 3.00 -8.99 10.04
C THR A 105 2.37 -9.42 8.72
N SER A 106 3.09 -10.22 7.96
CA SER A 106 2.60 -10.85 6.74
C SER A 106 3.54 -11.99 6.37
N ARG A 107 3.08 -12.91 5.53
CA ARG A 107 3.95 -13.90 4.90
C ARG A 107 4.85 -13.24 3.85
N ALA A 108 4.37 -12.16 3.22
CA ALA A 108 5.17 -11.36 2.31
C ALA A 108 6.13 -10.47 3.10
N GLU A 109 7.24 -10.09 2.48
CA GLU A 109 8.14 -9.08 3.02
C GLU A 109 7.38 -7.75 3.12
N ILE A 110 7.62 -6.97 4.17
CA ILE A 110 7.02 -5.65 4.36
C ILE A 110 8.13 -4.63 4.49
N VAL A 111 8.15 -3.63 3.63
CA VAL A 111 9.18 -2.58 3.65
C VAL A 111 8.54 -1.19 3.54
N PRO A 112 9.14 -0.16 4.14
CA PRO A 112 8.69 1.21 3.91
C PRO A 112 9.15 1.69 2.54
N ALA A 113 8.41 2.63 1.95
CA ALA A 113 8.82 3.28 0.72
C ALA A 113 10.10 4.07 0.93
N HIS A 114 10.99 4.11 -0.09
CA HIS A 114 12.24 4.86 0.00
C HIS A 114 12.01 6.37 0.19
N PHE A 115 11.01 6.91 -0.48
CA PHE A 115 10.62 8.31 -0.37
C PHE A 115 9.35 8.40 0.46
N ARG A 116 9.50 8.34 1.79
CA ARG A 116 8.38 8.21 2.74
C ARG A 116 7.28 9.23 2.53
N ASN A 117 7.66 10.51 2.42
CA ASN A 117 6.70 11.61 2.28
C ASN A 117 6.11 11.72 0.89
N ASP A 118 6.84 11.24 -0.11
CA ASP A 118 6.47 11.39 -1.52
C ASP A 118 5.84 10.11 -2.11
N ALA A 119 5.66 9.07 -1.31
CA ALA A 119 5.20 7.77 -1.81
C ALA A 119 3.86 7.85 -2.53
N GLY A 120 2.92 8.64 -2.02
CA GLY A 120 1.62 8.86 -2.67
C GLY A 120 1.75 9.56 -4.01
N MET A 121 2.61 10.58 -4.08
CA MET A 121 2.89 11.34 -5.28
C MET A 121 3.58 10.47 -6.33
N ILE A 122 4.56 9.68 -5.91
CA ILE A 122 5.27 8.72 -6.77
C ILE A 122 4.28 7.69 -7.33
N GLY A 123 3.44 7.13 -6.49
CA GLY A 123 2.41 6.18 -6.91
C GLY A 123 1.44 6.77 -7.92
N ALA A 124 0.98 7.99 -7.69
CA ALA A 124 0.10 8.71 -8.61
C ALA A 124 0.78 8.99 -9.95
N ALA A 125 2.05 9.40 -9.93
CA ALA A 125 2.82 9.67 -11.14
C ALA A 125 3.03 8.38 -11.96
N MET A 126 3.32 7.27 -11.30
CA MET A 126 3.48 5.97 -11.97
C MET A 126 2.17 5.49 -12.57
N ALA A 127 1.05 5.67 -11.87
CA ALA A 127 -0.27 5.34 -12.37
C ALA A 127 -0.63 6.19 -13.59
N ALA A 128 -0.37 7.49 -13.56
CA ALA A 128 -0.62 8.39 -14.67
C ALA A 128 0.23 8.03 -15.90
N ALA A 129 1.51 7.70 -15.70
CA ALA A 129 2.40 7.29 -16.77
C ALA A 129 1.90 5.98 -17.42
N SER A 130 1.46 5.02 -16.61
CA SER A 130 0.90 3.78 -17.12
C SER A 130 -0.39 3.98 -17.92
N MET A 131 -1.25 4.88 -17.48
CA MET A 131 -2.46 5.24 -18.22
C MET A 131 -2.13 5.91 -19.56
N ALA A 132 -1.13 6.78 -19.59
CA ALA A 132 -0.65 7.40 -20.82
C ALA A 132 -0.15 6.34 -21.83
N ASP A 133 0.61 5.35 -21.34
CA ASP A 133 1.09 4.26 -22.17
C ASP A 133 -0.07 3.45 -22.74
N LEU A 134 -1.10 3.18 -21.95
CA LEU A 134 -2.29 2.47 -22.40
C LEU A 134 -3.07 3.27 -23.45
N SER A 135 -3.14 4.59 -23.30
CA SER A 135 -3.83 5.45 -24.27
C SER A 135 -3.06 5.59 -25.60
N ALA A 136 -1.75 5.36 -25.57
CA ALA A 136 -0.90 5.39 -26.75
C ALA A 136 -0.84 4.04 -27.48
N ALA A 137 -1.36 2.96 -26.89
CA ALA A 137 -1.40 1.66 -27.50
C ALA A 137 -2.35 1.61 -28.71
N PRO A 138 -1.99 0.98 -29.82
CA PRO A 138 -2.86 0.87 -31.00
C PRO A 138 -4.08 0.01 -30.77
#